data_8e211e08d0218f59da38c1eb30cae7e8
#
_entry.id   8e211e08d0218f59da38c1eb30cae7e8
#
_cell.length_a   1.000
_cell.length_b   1.000
_cell.length_c   1.000
_cell.angle_alpha   90.00
_cell.angle_beta   90.00
_cell.angle_gamma   90.00
#
_symmetry.space_group_name_H-M   'P 1'
#
loop_
_entity.id
_entity.type
_entity.pdbx_description
1 polymer ?
#
loop_
_entity_poly.entity_id
_entity_poly.type
_entity_poly.pdbx_seq_one_letter_code
_entity_poly.pdbx_strand_id
1 'polypeptide(L)'
;MKRMLYLLVVALIAGVCYSEKAFAIGAIAYSDPDEMYGFCLNEKDKTSAKLCAMTQCKDAGGEKCQFRVWFDGCGAVAVSKKYFGAGWGTSQSKAEAMALKQCGSGCEIAASHCEK
;
A
#
# COMPACT_ATOMS: atom_id res chain seq x y z
N MET A 1 -39.78 11.24 -28.99
CA MET A 1 -39.74 10.09 -28.08
C MET A 1 -38.47 9.24 -28.21
N LYS A 2 -38.06 8.86 -29.40
CA LYS A 2 -36.82 8.06 -29.56
C LYS A 2 -35.56 8.78 -29.11
N ARG A 3 -35.49 10.10 -29.25
CA ARG A 3 -34.33 10.91 -28.82
C ARG A 3 -34.22 11.05 -27.33
N MET A 4 -35.33 11.06 -26.62
CA MET A 4 -35.34 11.14 -25.15
C MET A 4 -34.90 9.84 -24.52
N LEU A 5 -35.27 8.70 -25.09
CA LEU A 5 -34.81 7.41 -24.62
C LEU A 5 -33.31 7.22 -24.82
N TYR A 6 -32.78 7.76 -25.91
CA TYR A 6 -31.36 7.67 -26.21
C TYR A 6 -30.51 8.45 -25.20
N LEU A 7 -30.98 9.63 -24.81
CA LEU A 7 -30.31 10.47 -23.82
C LEU A 7 -30.32 9.82 -22.43
N LEU A 8 -31.40 9.12 -22.07
CA LEU A 8 -31.48 8.42 -20.78
C LEU A 8 -30.56 7.22 -20.72
N VAL A 9 -30.39 6.49 -21.82
CA VAL A 9 -29.47 5.35 -21.88
C VAL A 9 -28.02 5.80 -21.79
N VAL A 10 -27.67 6.90 -22.44
CA VAL A 10 -26.31 7.45 -22.39
C VAL A 10 -25.99 7.95 -20.99
N ALA A 11 -26.95 8.57 -20.29
CA ALA A 11 -26.76 9.02 -18.91
C ALA A 11 -26.56 7.85 -17.95
N LEU A 12 -27.24 6.72 -18.16
CA LEU A 12 -27.08 5.51 -17.36
C LEU A 12 -25.70 4.87 -17.55
N ILE A 13 -25.19 4.85 -18.78
CA ILE A 13 -23.86 4.31 -19.07
C ILE A 13 -22.77 5.19 -18.43
N ALA A 14 -22.90 6.51 -18.50
CA ALA A 14 -21.98 7.43 -17.88
C ALA A 14 -21.98 7.30 -16.34
N GLY A 15 -23.15 7.02 -15.73
CA GLY A 15 -23.26 6.80 -14.29
C GLY A 15 -22.58 5.52 -13.83
N VAL A 16 -22.59 4.47 -14.64
CA VAL A 16 -21.91 3.20 -14.31
C VAL A 16 -20.40 3.34 -14.32
N CYS A 17 -19.84 4.17 -15.20
CA CYS A 17 -18.38 4.40 -15.24
C CYS A 17 -17.88 5.11 -13.98
N TYR A 18 -18.70 5.87 -13.28
CA TYR A 18 -18.32 6.55 -12.04
C TYR A 18 -18.31 5.64 -10.81
N SER A 19 -18.98 4.51 -10.85
CA SER A 19 -19.05 3.60 -9.70
C SER A 19 -17.87 2.64 -9.62
N GLU A 20 -16.99 2.64 -10.60
CA GLU A 20 -15.79 1.79 -10.62
C GLU A 20 -14.56 2.52 -10.13
N LYS A 21 -14.66 3.16 -8.99
CA LYS A 21 -13.44 3.67 -8.37
C LYS A 21 -12.66 2.48 -7.83
N ALA A 22 -11.53 2.22 -8.45
CA ALA A 22 -10.63 1.17 -8.05
C ALA A 22 -10.21 1.36 -6.60
N PHE A 23 -10.13 0.25 -5.87
CA PHE A 23 -9.49 0.24 -4.57
C PHE A 23 -8.03 0.59 -4.75
N ALA A 24 -7.55 1.55 -3.98
CA ALA A 24 -6.14 1.92 -3.97
C ALA A 24 -5.50 1.23 -2.77
N ILE A 25 -4.91 0.07 -3.00
CA ILE A 25 -4.26 -0.70 -1.95
C ILE A 25 -2.76 -0.67 -2.16
N GLY A 26 -2.02 -0.30 -1.11
CA GLY A 26 -0.58 -0.33 -1.10
C GLY A 26 -0.06 -1.47 -0.25
N ALA A 27 1.20 -1.82 -0.46
CA ALA A 27 1.88 -2.83 0.32
C ALA A 27 3.36 -2.52 0.42
N ILE A 28 3.97 -2.94 1.51
CA ILE A 28 5.41 -2.82 1.74
C ILE A 28 5.95 -4.20 2.11
N ALA A 29 7.05 -4.58 1.50
CA ALA A 29 7.85 -5.76 1.82
C ALA A 29 9.24 -5.31 2.23
N TYR A 30 9.87 -6.03 3.14
CA TYR A 30 11.17 -5.67 3.68
C TYR A 30 12.05 -6.90 3.84
N SER A 31 13.33 -6.74 3.52
CA SER A 31 14.35 -7.78 3.70
C SER A 31 15.29 -7.33 4.82
N ASP A 32 15.21 -8.02 5.95
CA ASP A 32 15.89 -7.65 7.18
C ASP A 32 17.42 -7.63 7.07
N PRO A 33 18.06 -8.70 6.55
CA PRO A 33 19.53 -8.71 6.50
C PRO A 33 20.13 -7.67 5.56
N ASP A 34 19.42 -7.31 4.49
CA ASP A 34 19.94 -6.43 3.45
C ASP A 34 19.49 -4.98 3.59
N GLU A 35 18.56 -4.71 4.48
CA GLU A 35 17.94 -3.40 4.64
C GLU A 35 17.30 -2.89 3.34
N MET A 36 16.84 -3.82 2.49
CA MET A 36 16.18 -3.50 1.24
C MET A 36 14.67 -3.61 1.40
N TYR A 37 13.94 -2.82 0.66
CA TYR A 37 12.48 -2.91 0.71
C TYR A 37 11.89 -2.67 -0.67
N GLY A 38 10.64 -3.07 -0.81
CA GLY A 38 9.84 -2.79 -1.97
C GLY A 38 8.47 -2.33 -1.54
N PHE A 39 7.86 -1.48 -2.36
CA PHE A 39 6.51 -1.03 -2.10
C PHE A 39 5.77 -0.85 -3.42
N CYS A 40 4.45 -1.00 -3.34
CA CYS A 40 3.57 -0.72 -4.48
C CYS A 40 2.35 0.04 -3.99
N LEU A 41 1.85 0.91 -4.83
CA LEU A 41 0.70 1.77 -4.53
C LEU A 41 -0.37 1.57 -5.60
N ASN A 42 -1.59 1.93 -5.27
CA ASN A 42 -2.72 1.98 -6.21
C ASN A 42 -3.03 0.63 -6.85
N GLU A 43 -2.84 -0.45 -6.14
CA GLU A 43 -3.16 -1.78 -6.63
C GLU A 43 -4.65 -2.10 -6.39
N LYS A 44 -5.21 -2.95 -7.24
CA LYS A 44 -6.64 -3.25 -7.21
C LYS A 44 -7.05 -4.17 -6.06
N ASP A 45 -6.12 -4.98 -5.56
CA ASP A 45 -6.41 -5.92 -4.47
C ASP A 45 -5.13 -6.21 -3.66
N LYS A 46 -5.33 -6.87 -2.52
CA LYS A 46 -4.24 -7.18 -1.59
C LYS A 46 -3.22 -8.14 -2.19
N THR A 47 -3.67 -9.11 -2.96
CA THR A 47 -2.78 -10.10 -3.59
C THR A 47 -1.83 -9.42 -4.57
N SER A 48 -2.37 -8.58 -5.44
CA SER A 48 -1.56 -7.82 -6.41
C SER A 48 -0.59 -6.89 -5.72
N ALA A 49 -1.04 -6.19 -4.67
CA ALA A 49 -0.19 -5.28 -3.91
C ALA A 49 0.98 -6.02 -3.25
N LYS A 50 0.70 -7.15 -2.62
CA LYS A 50 1.71 -7.98 -1.97
C LYS A 50 2.75 -8.50 -2.98
N LEU A 51 2.29 -9.08 -4.08
CA LEU A 51 3.18 -9.61 -5.10
C LEU A 51 4.07 -8.53 -5.70
N CYS A 52 3.48 -7.36 -5.95
CA CYS A 52 4.23 -6.22 -6.46
C CYS A 52 5.31 -5.77 -5.47
N ALA A 53 4.96 -5.58 -4.20
CA ALA A 53 5.91 -5.16 -3.17
C ALA A 53 7.04 -6.18 -2.98
N MET A 54 6.71 -7.47 -2.99
CA MET A 54 7.70 -8.54 -2.89
C MET A 54 8.66 -8.53 -4.07
N THR A 55 8.14 -8.33 -5.29
CA THR A 55 8.95 -8.25 -6.50
C THR A 55 9.88 -7.03 -6.45
N GLN A 56 9.36 -5.88 -6.04
CA GLN A 56 10.17 -4.67 -5.92
C GLN A 56 11.29 -4.85 -4.88
N CYS A 57 11.01 -5.53 -3.78
CA CYS A 57 11.99 -5.82 -2.75
C CYS A 57 13.12 -6.70 -3.30
N LYS A 58 12.78 -7.74 -4.05
CA LYS A 58 13.77 -8.62 -4.69
C LYS A 58 14.59 -7.87 -5.73
N ASP A 59 13.94 -7.05 -6.54
CA ASP A 59 14.61 -6.25 -7.56
C ASP A 59 15.57 -5.23 -6.95
N ALA A 60 15.28 -4.76 -5.75
CA ALA A 60 16.16 -3.86 -5.01
C ALA A 60 17.37 -4.57 -4.40
N GLY A 61 17.40 -5.90 -4.44
CA GLY A 61 18.51 -6.69 -3.92
C GLY A 61 18.21 -7.44 -2.64
N GLY A 62 16.97 -7.44 -2.18
CA GLY A 62 16.59 -8.15 -0.96
C GLY A 62 16.60 -9.65 -1.15
N GLU A 63 17.32 -10.36 -0.30
CA GLU A 63 17.44 -11.82 -0.36
C GLU A 63 16.35 -12.52 0.45
N LYS A 64 15.84 -11.87 1.50
CA LYS A 64 14.82 -12.45 2.38
C LYS A 64 13.64 -11.52 2.51
N CYS A 65 13.08 -11.13 1.39
CA CYS A 65 11.92 -10.23 1.37
C CYS A 65 10.70 -10.89 2.00
N GLN A 66 10.10 -10.20 2.94
CA GLN A 66 8.88 -10.62 3.60
C GLN A 66 7.85 -9.51 3.52
N PHE A 67 6.60 -9.89 3.27
CA PHE A 67 5.51 -8.94 3.30
C PHE A 67 5.31 -8.41 4.72
N ARG A 68 5.12 -7.10 4.85
CA ARG A 68 4.98 -6.46 6.17
C ARG A 68 3.64 -5.77 6.40
N VAL A 69 3.12 -5.04 5.43
CA VAL A 69 1.90 -4.27 5.67
C VAL A 69 1.13 -3.98 4.39
N TRP A 70 -0.20 -4.03 4.48
CA TRP A 70 -1.12 -3.46 3.51
C TRP A 70 -1.66 -2.14 4.06
N PHE A 71 -1.99 -1.22 3.16
CA PHE A 71 -2.61 0.04 3.57
C PHE A 71 -3.44 0.63 2.42
N ASP A 72 -4.44 1.44 2.78
CA ASP A 72 -5.25 2.19 1.81
C ASP A 72 -5.05 3.71 1.93
N GLY A 73 -4.36 4.15 2.92
CA GLY A 73 -3.92 5.54 3.10
C GLY A 73 -2.40 5.60 3.07
N CYS A 74 -1.81 5.55 4.25
CA CYS A 74 -0.36 5.50 4.41
C CYS A 74 0.05 4.24 5.13
N GLY A 75 1.25 3.75 4.82
CA GLY A 75 1.84 2.60 5.48
C GLY A 75 3.30 2.87 5.81
N ALA A 76 3.79 2.24 6.87
CA ALA A 76 5.16 2.40 7.30
C ALA A 76 5.70 1.11 7.91
N VAL A 77 7.00 0.93 7.83
CA VAL A 77 7.72 -0.17 8.48
C VAL A 77 8.86 0.44 9.28
N ALA A 78 8.94 0.06 10.54
CA ALA A 78 10.02 0.44 11.45
C ALA A 78 10.85 -0.80 11.79
N VAL A 79 12.15 -0.64 11.95
CA VAL A 79 13.05 -1.75 12.19
C VAL A 79 14.11 -1.38 13.23
N SER A 80 14.58 -2.41 13.93
CA SER A 80 15.78 -2.36 14.74
C SER A 80 16.58 -3.64 14.44
N LYS A 81 17.67 -3.86 15.14
CA LYS A 81 18.46 -5.09 14.96
C LYS A 81 17.69 -6.34 15.34
N LYS A 82 16.71 -6.23 16.25
CA LYS A 82 15.95 -7.40 16.76
C LYS A 82 14.49 -7.40 16.40
N TYR A 83 13.90 -6.23 16.16
CA TYR A 83 12.46 -6.10 16.05
C TYR A 83 12.03 -5.37 14.78
N PHE A 84 10.79 -5.57 14.42
CA PHE A 84 10.17 -4.74 13.41
C PHE A 84 8.75 -4.38 13.84
N GLY A 85 8.23 -3.32 13.26
CA GLY A 85 6.83 -2.94 13.44
C GLY A 85 6.28 -2.42 12.13
N ALA A 86 5.00 -2.62 11.94
CA ALA A 86 4.31 -2.11 10.77
C ALA A 86 3.16 -1.23 11.22
N GLY A 87 2.90 -0.18 10.45
CA GLY A 87 1.83 0.75 10.78
C GLY A 87 1.09 1.21 9.54
N TRP A 88 -0.11 1.65 9.75
CA TRP A 88 -0.96 2.22 8.71
C TRP A 88 -1.83 3.31 9.30
N GLY A 89 -2.35 4.16 8.46
CA GLY A 89 -3.21 5.24 8.93
C GLY A 89 -3.56 6.20 7.82
N THR A 90 -4.32 7.22 8.17
CA THR A 90 -4.78 8.24 7.22
C THR A 90 -3.71 9.28 6.90
N SER A 91 -2.62 9.30 7.65
CA SER A 91 -1.49 10.20 7.39
C SER A 91 -0.18 9.45 7.58
N GLN A 92 0.86 9.98 6.99
CA GLN A 92 2.20 9.42 7.12
C GLN A 92 2.65 9.39 8.58
N SER A 93 2.41 10.46 9.31
CA SER A 93 2.80 10.54 10.72
C SER A 93 2.08 9.49 11.58
N LYS A 94 0.80 9.21 11.29
CA LYS A 94 0.06 8.16 12.01
C LYS A 94 0.59 6.78 11.72
N ALA A 95 0.88 6.49 10.46
CA ALA A 95 1.44 5.20 10.05
C ALA A 95 2.81 4.99 10.70
N GLU A 96 3.66 5.98 10.67
CA GLU A 96 5.01 5.92 11.27
C GLU A 96 4.94 5.77 12.77
N ALA A 97 4.07 6.52 13.45
CA ALA A 97 3.91 6.41 14.90
C ALA A 97 3.47 5.02 15.31
N MET A 98 2.53 4.42 14.57
CA MET A 98 2.09 3.05 14.82
C MET A 98 3.23 2.05 14.60
N ALA A 99 3.98 2.20 13.51
CA ALA A 99 5.09 1.32 13.20
C ALA A 99 6.16 1.36 14.29
N LEU A 100 6.51 2.55 14.75
CA LEU A 100 7.50 2.72 15.81
C LEU A 100 7.02 2.14 17.14
N LYS A 101 5.74 2.35 17.45
CA LYS A 101 5.16 1.81 18.69
C LYS A 101 5.17 0.28 18.68
N GLN A 102 4.80 -0.33 17.57
CA GLN A 102 4.79 -1.78 17.42
C GLN A 102 6.20 -2.38 17.42
N CYS A 103 7.14 -1.66 16.86
CA CYS A 103 8.53 -2.09 16.82
C CYS A 103 9.19 -2.04 18.21
N GLY A 104 8.96 -0.99 18.95
CA GLY A 104 9.52 -0.83 20.30
C GLY A 104 10.73 0.07 20.36
N SER A 105 11.59 -0.18 21.32
CA SER A 105 12.77 0.65 21.58
C SER A 105 13.83 0.52 20.50
N GLY A 106 14.45 1.65 20.14
CA GLY A 106 15.60 1.66 19.25
C GLY A 106 15.26 1.45 17.79
N CYS A 107 13.99 1.62 17.42
CA CYS A 107 13.55 1.41 16.06
C CYS A 107 13.59 2.69 15.24
N GLU A 108 13.83 2.53 13.94
CA GLU A 108 13.83 3.62 12.98
C GLU A 108 12.86 3.28 11.85
N ILE A 109 12.32 4.30 11.20
CA ILE A 109 11.48 4.10 10.03
C ILE A 109 12.35 3.65 8.86
N ALA A 110 12.05 2.46 8.33
CA ALA A 110 12.74 1.92 7.17
C ALA A 110 12.04 2.28 5.87
N ALA A 111 10.71 2.36 5.87
CA ALA A 111 9.91 2.68 4.69
C ALA A 111 8.62 3.34 5.13
N SER A 112 8.17 4.34 4.36
CA SER A 112 6.94 5.07 4.67
C SER A 112 6.39 5.66 3.38
N HIS A 113 5.19 5.24 2.99
CA HIS A 113 4.58 5.66 1.73
C HIS A 113 3.08 5.83 1.88
N CYS A 114 2.52 6.74 1.10
CA CYS A 114 1.09 7.03 1.10
C CYS A 114 0.51 6.86 -0.30
N GLU A 115 -0.74 6.38 -0.35
CA GLU A 115 -1.54 6.40 -1.57
C GLU A 115 -1.89 7.82 -1.94
N LYS A 116 -2.08 8.06 -3.20
CA LYS A 116 -2.51 9.40 -3.66
C LYS A 116 -4.01 9.50 -3.81
#